data_a0d81b76ba8862b0177fb4453fd5050b
#
_entry.id   a0d81b76ba8862b0177fb4453fd5050b
#
_cell.length_a   1.000
_cell.length_b   1.000
_cell.length_c   1.000
_cell.angle_alpha   90.00
_cell.angle_beta   90.00
_cell.angle_gamma   90.00
#
_symmetry.space_group_name_H-M   'P 1'
#
loop_
_entity.id
_entity.type
_entity.pdbx_description
1 polymer ?
#
loop_
_entity_poly.entity_id
_entity_poly.type
_entity_poly.pdbx_seq_one_letter_code
_entity_poly.pdbx_strand_id
1 'polypeptide(L)'
;MLEVNFNDMKGKILIVEDEAAIREMLGYTLMKEGYACLEAADVEQARALINKDRPDLILLDWMLPGISGIDYARRLRSDSDTQDIPIIMLTAKGEETDKVRGLDTGVDDYMTKPFSTKELLARLRAVLRRYTADTQQGVIEVGGLVLDPDTYRVTANDQTIEISPTEFKLLHFFITHPERVYSRAQLLDHVWGQNIYVEERTVDVHIRRLRKTLEPFGYDKYIQTVRSVGYRFSTRQ
;
A
#
# COMPACT_ATOMS: atom_id res chain seq x y z
N MET A 1 -28.42 -21.60 10.71
CA MET A 1 -26.96 -21.41 10.85
C MET A 1 -26.41 -21.55 9.44
N LEU A 2 -26.12 -20.44 8.77
CA LEU A 2 -25.56 -20.44 7.41
C LEU A 2 -24.06 -20.76 7.57
N GLU A 3 -23.63 -21.92 7.13
CA GLU A 3 -22.22 -22.23 6.96
C GLU A 3 -21.64 -21.28 5.89
N VAL A 4 -20.89 -20.28 6.32
CA VAL A 4 -20.16 -19.40 5.42
C VAL A 4 -18.94 -20.18 4.94
N ASN A 5 -18.94 -20.55 3.68
CA ASN A 5 -17.80 -21.20 3.03
C ASN A 5 -16.64 -20.21 2.99
N PHE A 6 -15.59 -20.45 3.75
CA PHE A 6 -14.37 -19.63 3.82
C PHE A 6 -13.65 -19.45 2.47
N ASN A 7 -13.99 -20.25 1.46
CA ASN A 7 -13.36 -20.21 0.13
C ASN A 7 -13.91 -19.12 -0.81
N ASP A 8 -14.96 -18.38 -0.39
CA ASP A 8 -15.63 -17.39 -1.23
C ASP A 8 -15.46 -15.94 -0.70
N MET A 9 -14.58 -15.74 0.30
CA MET A 9 -14.37 -14.43 0.91
C MET A 9 -13.44 -13.57 0.08
N LYS A 10 -13.80 -12.29 -0.10
CA LYS A 10 -13.07 -11.28 -0.90
C LYS A 10 -11.77 -10.79 -0.24
N GLY A 11 -11.50 -11.23 0.98
CA GLY A 11 -10.34 -10.84 1.79
C GLY A 11 -10.70 -10.65 3.27
N LYS A 12 -9.68 -10.46 4.09
CA LYS A 12 -9.76 -10.33 5.54
C LYS A 12 -9.39 -8.92 5.98
N ILE A 13 -10.28 -8.23 6.66
CA ILE A 13 -10.10 -6.84 7.08
C ILE A 13 -9.99 -6.80 8.61
N LEU A 14 -8.92 -6.21 9.12
CA LEU A 14 -8.80 -5.86 10.54
C LEU A 14 -9.35 -4.47 10.77
N ILE A 15 -10.31 -4.35 11.68
CA ILE A 15 -10.90 -3.09 12.13
C ILE A 15 -10.32 -2.78 13.50
N VAL A 16 -9.63 -1.63 13.63
CA VAL A 16 -9.08 -1.16 14.90
C VAL A 16 -9.77 0.16 15.24
N GLU A 17 -10.75 0.11 16.13
CA GLU A 17 -11.65 1.20 16.48
C GLU A 17 -12.11 0.99 17.92
N ASP A 18 -11.92 1.97 18.81
CA ASP A 18 -12.28 1.83 20.23
C ASP A 18 -13.79 1.98 20.47
N GLU A 19 -14.49 2.77 19.65
CA GLU A 19 -15.93 2.95 19.76
C GLU A 19 -16.68 1.73 19.22
N ALA A 20 -17.29 0.95 20.11
CA ALA A 20 -17.95 -0.32 19.81
C ALA A 20 -19.03 -0.18 18.71
N ALA A 21 -19.83 0.90 18.77
CA ALA A 21 -20.89 1.14 17.78
C ALA A 21 -20.36 1.33 16.35
N ILE A 22 -19.23 2.04 16.21
CA ILE A 22 -18.58 2.25 14.90
C ILE A 22 -17.94 0.94 14.44
N ARG A 23 -17.25 0.23 15.33
CA ARG A 23 -16.62 -1.05 15.03
C ARG A 23 -17.61 -2.10 14.54
N GLU A 24 -18.75 -2.26 15.26
CA GLU A 24 -19.82 -3.17 14.88
C GLU A 24 -20.47 -2.79 13.53
N MET A 25 -20.72 -1.48 13.31
CA MET A 25 -21.27 -0.99 12.03
C MET A 25 -20.32 -1.30 10.87
N LEU A 26 -19.01 -1.09 11.06
CA LEU A 26 -18.00 -1.41 10.04
C LEU A 26 -17.95 -2.91 9.78
N GLY A 27 -17.90 -3.74 10.83
CA GLY A 27 -17.90 -5.19 10.74
C GLY A 27 -19.12 -5.73 9.99
N TYR A 28 -20.33 -5.28 10.38
CA TYR A 28 -21.56 -5.66 9.69
C TYR A 28 -21.55 -5.27 8.20
N THR A 29 -21.11 -4.05 7.91
CA THR A 29 -21.04 -3.54 6.53
C THR A 29 -20.12 -4.39 5.66
N LEU A 30 -18.92 -4.69 6.17
CA LEU A 30 -17.91 -5.45 5.44
C LEU A 30 -18.28 -6.91 5.27
N MET A 31 -18.83 -7.54 6.30
CA MET A 31 -19.34 -8.93 6.23
C MET A 31 -20.46 -9.07 5.20
N LYS A 32 -21.36 -8.09 5.12
CA LYS A 32 -22.43 -8.07 4.10
C LYS A 32 -21.89 -8.01 2.67
N GLU A 33 -20.72 -7.40 2.49
CA GLU A 33 -20.04 -7.30 1.19
C GLU A 33 -19.12 -8.50 0.90
N GLY A 34 -19.06 -9.50 1.81
CA GLY A 34 -18.31 -10.74 1.63
C GLY A 34 -16.85 -10.69 2.11
N TYR A 35 -16.50 -9.78 3.01
CA TYR A 35 -15.19 -9.74 3.66
C TYR A 35 -15.23 -10.49 4.99
N ALA A 36 -14.12 -11.15 5.36
CA ALA A 36 -13.89 -11.58 6.73
C ALA A 36 -13.46 -10.38 7.59
N CYS A 37 -13.94 -10.29 8.83
CA CYS A 37 -13.60 -9.19 9.72
C CYS A 37 -12.90 -9.71 10.99
N LEU A 38 -11.77 -9.09 11.34
CA LEU A 38 -11.14 -9.15 12.64
C LEU A 38 -11.41 -7.81 13.31
N GLU A 39 -11.79 -7.84 14.60
CA GLU A 39 -12.17 -6.64 15.34
C GLU A 39 -11.27 -6.46 16.56
N ALA A 40 -10.72 -5.26 16.73
CA ALA A 40 -9.89 -4.86 17.86
C ALA A 40 -10.35 -3.50 18.40
N ALA A 41 -10.42 -3.38 19.71
CA ALA A 41 -10.76 -2.12 20.39
C ALA A 41 -9.51 -1.26 20.68
N ASP A 42 -8.33 -1.84 20.59
CA ASP A 42 -7.06 -1.20 20.90
C ASP A 42 -5.89 -1.85 20.13
N VAL A 43 -4.71 -1.25 20.26
CA VAL A 43 -3.48 -1.68 19.59
C VAL A 43 -3.00 -3.06 20.05
N GLU A 44 -3.21 -3.42 21.32
CA GLU A 44 -2.75 -4.71 21.86
C GLU A 44 -3.56 -5.87 21.30
N GLN A 45 -4.88 -5.72 21.23
CA GLN A 45 -5.77 -6.67 20.58
C GLN A 45 -5.44 -6.79 19.08
N ALA A 46 -5.23 -5.65 18.41
CA ALA A 46 -4.85 -5.62 17.01
C ALA A 46 -3.56 -6.43 16.73
N ARG A 47 -2.51 -6.24 17.55
CA ARG A 47 -1.26 -7.01 17.46
C ARG A 47 -1.48 -8.51 17.62
N ALA A 48 -2.26 -8.89 18.65
CA ALA A 48 -2.54 -10.30 18.91
C ALA A 48 -3.27 -10.96 17.74
N LEU A 49 -4.21 -10.24 17.12
CA LEU A 49 -4.95 -10.70 15.96
C LEU A 49 -4.06 -10.82 14.72
N ILE A 50 -3.22 -9.83 14.42
CA ILE A 50 -2.28 -9.86 13.27
C ILE A 50 -1.33 -11.05 13.37
N ASN A 51 -0.78 -11.30 14.55
CA ASN A 51 0.14 -12.42 14.79
C ASN A 51 -0.52 -13.79 14.62
N LYS A 52 -1.82 -13.88 14.92
CA LYS A 52 -2.59 -15.13 14.82
C LYS A 52 -3.10 -15.37 13.40
N ASP A 53 -3.52 -14.31 12.75
CA ASP A 53 -4.23 -14.40 11.47
C ASP A 53 -4.06 -13.07 10.69
N ARG A 54 -3.11 -13.06 9.78
CA ARG A 54 -2.71 -11.86 9.02
C ARG A 54 -3.86 -11.30 8.21
N PRO A 55 -4.22 -10.01 8.35
CA PRO A 55 -5.24 -9.36 7.53
C PRO A 55 -4.67 -8.91 6.18
N ASP A 56 -5.56 -8.77 5.18
CA ASP A 56 -5.26 -8.21 3.87
C ASP A 56 -5.32 -6.68 3.85
N LEU A 57 -5.98 -6.07 4.85
CA LEU A 57 -6.05 -4.61 5.02
C LEU A 57 -6.43 -4.27 6.46
N ILE A 58 -5.94 -3.13 6.94
CA ILE A 58 -6.27 -2.58 8.26
C ILE A 58 -7.08 -1.27 8.08
N LEU A 59 -8.28 -1.23 8.65
CA LEU A 59 -8.99 0.02 8.95
C LEU A 59 -8.58 0.46 10.35
N LEU A 60 -7.94 1.63 10.47
CA LEU A 60 -7.31 2.07 11.70
C LEU A 60 -7.84 3.43 12.13
N ASP A 61 -8.45 3.51 13.29
CA ASP A 61 -8.83 4.80 13.84
C ASP A 61 -7.60 5.60 14.26
N TRP A 62 -7.64 6.90 13.98
CA TRP A 62 -6.61 7.85 14.41
C TRP A 62 -6.57 7.99 15.93
N MET A 63 -7.73 8.08 16.56
CA MET A 63 -7.91 8.37 17.98
C MET A 63 -8.10 7.08 18.80
N LEU A 64 -7.03 6.33 19.00
CA LEU A 64 -7.09 5.15 19.88
C LEU A 64 -6.61 5.47 21.30
N PRO A 65 -7.11 4.78 22.31
CA PRO A 65 -6.63 4.94 23.68
C PRO A 65 -5.19 4.42 23.82
N GLY A 66 -4.37 5.18 24.55
CA GLY A 66 -2.99 4.83 24.85
C GLY A 66 -2.01 5.15 23.73
N ILE A 67 -2.01 4.39 22.65
CA ILE A 67 -1.16 4.61 21.48
C ILE A 67 -2.02 5.11 20.33
N SER A 68 -1.69 6.29 19.78
CA SER A 68 -2.44 6.84 18.64
C SER A 68 -2.36 5.92 17.41
N GLY A 69 -3.41 5.91 16.57
CA GLY A 69 -3.41 5.12 15.34
C GLY A 69 -2.24 5.46 14.44
N ILE A 70 -1.83 6.73 14.39
CA ILE A 70 -0.69 7.18 13.59
C ILE A 70 0.64 6.58 14.09
N ASP A 71 0.84 6.52 15.40
CA ASP A 71 2.04 5.91 15.97
C ASP A 71 2.04 4.38 15.79
N TYR A 72 0.86 3.78 15.83
CA TYR A 72 0.73 2.37 15.52
C TYR A 72 1.01 2.07 14.05
N ALA A 73 0.51 2.90 13.12
CA ALA A 73 0.83 2.77 11.70
C ALA A 73 2.35 2.85 11.43
N ARG A 74 3.07 3.77 12.10
CA ARG A 74 4.54 3.84 12.01
C ARG A 74 5.21 2.55 12.46
N ARG A 75 4.74 1.95 13.57
CA ARG A 75 5.27 0.67 14.05
C ARG A 75 5.04 -0.45 13.06
N LEU A 76 3.81 -0.54 12.49
CA LEU A 76 3.49 -1.53 11.46
C LEU A 76 4.39 -1.38 10.22
N ARG A 77 4.73 -0.16 9.83
CA ARG A 77 5.61 0.11 8.69
C ARG A 77 7.09 -0.17 8.97
N SER A 78 7.49 -0.16 10.26
CA SER A 78 8.86 -0.45 10.67
C SER A 78 9.13 -1.94 10.88
N ASP A 79 8.10 -2.78 10.86
CA ASP A 79 8.19 -4.21 11.10
C ASP A 79 8.08 -4.97 9.77
N SER A 80 9.07 -5.82 9.47
CA SER A 80 9.14 -6.59 8.23
C SER A 80 7.92 -7.46 7.97
N ASP A 81 7.26 -7.95 9.02
CA ASP A 81 6.13 -8.87 8.92
C ASP A 81 4.80 -8.16 8.65
N THR A 82 4.74 -6.84 8.85
CA THR A 82 3.51 -6.05 8.73
C THR A 82 3.62 -4.83 7.81
N GLN A 83 4.83 -4.47 7.38
CA GLN A 83 5.10 -3.23 6.62
C GLN A 83 4.33 -3.12 5.30
N ASP A 84 3.96 -4.25 4.71
CA ASP A 84 3.26 -4.35 3.43
C ASP A 84 1.73 -4.47 3.58
N ILE A 85 1.18 -4.60 4.82
CA ILE A 85 -0.27 -4.61 5.02
C ILE A 85 -0.84 -3.22 4.73
N PRO A 86 -1.77 -3.06 3.78
CA PRO A 86 -2.36 -1.76 3.49
C PRO A 86 -3.18 -1.23 4.67
N ILE A 87 -3.07 0.08 4.91
CA ILE A 87 -3.73 0.77 6.01
C ILE A 87 -4.59 1.92 5.47
N ILE A 88 -5.88 1.90 5.80
CA ILE A 88 -6.78 3.06 5.63
C ILE A 88 -7.00 3.67 7.00
N MET A 89 -6.60 4.93 7.17
CA MET A 89 -6.78 5.67 8.42
C MET A 89 -8.16 6.32 8.47
N LEU A 90 -8.87 6.14 9.59
CA LEU A 90 -10.14 6.81 9.88
C LEU A 90 -9.85 8.02 10.76
N THR A 91 -10.22 9.24 10.33
CA THR A 91 -9.89 10.50 11.02
C THR A 91 -11.12 11.32 11.32
N ALA A 92 -11.11 12.14 12.38
CA ALA A 92 -12.16 13.12 12.64
C ALA A 92 -12.02 14.34 11.69
N LYS A 93 -13.17 14.99 11.38
CA LYS A 93 -13.19 16.22 10.59
C LYS A 93 -12.58 17.37 11.40
N GLY A 94 -11.45 17.92 10.94
CA GLY A 94 -10.74 19.03 11.62
C GLY A 94 -9.25 18.81 11.82
N GLU A 95 -8.77 17.57 11.68
CA GLU A 95 -7.35 17.22 11.81
C GLU A 95 -6.59 17.32 10.47
N GLU A 96 -7.03 18.24 9.59
CA GLU A 96 -6.39 18.44 8.27
C GLU A 96 -4.93 18.87 8.37
N THR A 97 -4.53 19.55 9.43
CA THR A 97 -3.13 19.92 9.69
C THR A 97 -2.28 18.71 10.07
N ASP A 98 -2.87 17.65 10.59
CA ASP A 98 -2.18 16.42 10.92
C ASP A 98 -2.12 15.44 9.74
N LYS A 99 -2.94 15.63 8.69
CA LYS A 99 -2.80 14.89 7.41
C LYS A 99 -1.43 15.11 6.78
N VAL A 100 -0.86 16.32 6.89
CA VAL A 100 0.50 16.62 6.41
C VAL A 100 1.56 15.84 7.18
N ARG A 101 1.38 15.64 8.49
CA ARG A 101 2.25 14.80 9.33
C ARG A 101 2.00 13.31 9.12
N GLY A 102 0.78 12.94 8.70
CA GLY A 102 0.39 11.56 8.39
C GLY A 102 1.01 11.03 7.09
N LEU A 103 1.36 11.90 6.15
CA LEU A 103 1.96 11.51 4.85
C LEU A 103 3.33 10.84 4.98
N ASP A 104 4.08 11.16 6.04
CA ASP A 104 5.38 10.51 6.34
C ASP A 104 5.21 9.12 7.00
N THR A 105 3.98 8.71 7.34
CA THR A 105 3.72 7.47 8.09
C THR A 105 3.51 6.24 7.22
N GLY A 106 3.41 6.41 5.89
CA GLY A 106 3.22 5.30 4.97
C GLY A 106 1.81 4.68 4.99
N VAL A 107 0.80 5.43 5.42
CA VAL A 107 -0.63 5.05 5.32
C VAL A 107 -1.08 5.14 3.86
N ASP A 108 -1.89 4.20 3.39
CA ASP A 108 -2.25 4.07 1.98
C ASP A 108 -3.44 4.93 1.56
N ASP A 109 -4.35 5.24 2.49
CA ASP A 109 -5.48 6.16 2.28
C ASP A 109 -6.00 6.73 3.62
N TYR A 110 -6.72 7.85 3.55
CA TYR A 110 -7.36 8.52 4.69
C TYR A 110 -8.84 8.70 4.42
N MET A 111 -9.66 8.48 5.44
CA MET A 111 -11.09 8.70 5.36
C MET A 111 -11.59 9.49 6.56
N THR A 112 -12.33 10.57 6.31
CA THR A 112 -12.80 11.47 7.36
C THR A 112 -14.17 11.04 7.88
N LYS A 113 -14.31 10.91 9.20
CA LYS A 113 -15.59 10.69 9.89
C LYS A 113 -16.42 12.00 9.90
N PRO A 114 -17.75 11.98 9.63
CA PRO A 114 -18.55 10.83 9.23
C PRO A 114 -18.38 10.51 7.74
N PHE A 115 -18.30 9.22 7.41
CA PHE A 115 -18.19 8.71 6.05
C PHE A 115 -19.43 7.89 5.65
N SER A 116 -19.67 7.78 4.35
CA SER A 116 -20.70 6.88 3.85
C SER A 116 -20.18 5.47 3.64
N THR A 117 -21.06 4.47 3.78
CA THR A 117 -20.76 3.07 3.44
C THR A 117 -20.23 2.93 2.00
N LYS A 118 -20.81 3.69 1.06
CA LYS A 118 -20.36 3.68 -0.35
C LYS A 118 -18.92 4.18 -0.51
N GLU A 119 -18.55 5.21 0.23
CA GLU A 119 -17.20 5.76 0.22
C GLU A 119 -16.20 4.76 0.81
N LEU A 120 -16.50 4.19 2.00
CA LEU A 120 -15.69 3.17 2.62
C LEU A 120 -15.40 2.01 1.66
N LEU A 121 -16.44 1.43 1.07
CA LEU A 121 -16.31 0.30 0.15
C LEU A 121 -15.57 0.65 -1.14
N ALA A 122 -15.73 1.87 -1.64
CA ALA A 122 -15.02 2.33 -2.83
C ALA A 122 -13.52 2.46 -2.55
N ARG A 123 -13.13 3.07 -1.42
CA ARG A 123 -11.73 3.23 -1.00
C ARG A 123 -11.09 1.88 -0.68
N LEU A 124 -11.78 1.03 0.09
CA LEU A 124 -11.31 -0.30 0.42
C LEU A 124 -11.03 -1.13 -0.83
N ARG A 125 -11.97 -1.17 -1.79
CA ARG A 125 -11.73 -1.83 -3.09
C ARG A 125 -10.59 -1.22 -3.87
N ALA A 126 -10.43 0.11 -3.85
CA ALA A 126 -9.34 0.79 -4.55
C ALA A 126 -7.98 0.45 -3.95
N VAL A 127 -7.88 0.40 -2.62
CA VAL A 127 -6.66 0.00 -1.91
C VAL A 127 -6.38 -1.47 -2.14
N LEU A 128 -7.31 -2.38 -1.85
CA LEU A 128 -7.14 -3.82 -2.08
C LEU A 128 -6.78 -4.14 -3.54
N ARG A 129 -7.41 -3.49 -4.52
CA ARG A 129 -7.08 -3.70 -5.94
C ARG A 129 -5.62 -3.33 -6.26
N ARG A 130 -5.06 -2.29 -5.65
CA ARG A 130 -3.65 -1.94 -5.82
C ARG A 130 -2.74 -3.06 -5.31
N TYR A 131 -3.13 -3.69 -4.20
CA TYR A 131 -2.39 -4.80 -3.60
C TYR A 131 -2.69 -6.16 -4.27
N THR A 132 -3.93 -6.42 -4.74
CA THR A 132 -4.29 -7.65 -5.45
C THR A 132 -3.95 -7.61 -6.94
N ALA A 133 -3.90 -6.44 -7.58
CA ALA A 133 -3.40 -6.31 -8.95
C ALA A 133 -1.90 -6.58 -9.01
N ASP A 134 -1.17 -6.26 -7.94
CA ASP A 134 0.22 -6.64 -7.77
C ASP A 134 0.37 -8.17 -7.56
N THR A 135 -0.56 -8.82 -6.86
CA THR A 135 -0.52 -10.27 -6.60
C THR A 135 -1.06 -11.15 -7.73
N GLN A 136 -1.84 -10.62 -8.69
CA GLN A 136 -2.29 -11.41 -9.86
C GLN A 136 -1.27 -11.46 -11.00
N GLN A 137 -0.26 -10.63 -10.98
CA GLN A 137 0.90 -10.77 -11.84
C GLN A 137 1.96 -11.55 -11.06
N GLY A 138 1.97 -12.87 -11.20
CA GLY A 138 3.04 -13.71 -10.61
C GLY A 138 4.44 -13.14 -10.86
N VAL A 139 5.46 -13.81 -10.43
CA VAL A 139 6.86 -13.39 -10.63
C VAL A 139 7.07 -12.82 -12.03
N ILE A 140 7.49 -11.56 -12.12
CA ILE A 140 7.73 -10.86 -13.40
C ILE A 140 9.21 -10.93 -13.71
N GLU A 141 9.55 -11.49 -14.85
CA GLU A 141 10.94 -11.56 -15.31
C GLU A 141 11.13 -10.74 -16.58
N VAL A 142 12.13 -9.85 -16.55
CA VAL A 142 12.52 -9.03 -17.69
C VAL A 142 14.03 -8.96 -17.81
N GLY A 143 14.57 -9.66 -18.81
CA GLY A 143 16.01 -9.62 -19.12
C GLY A 143 16.90 -10.11 -17.97
N GLY A 144 16.43 -11.02 -17.12
CA GLY A 144 17.13 -11.54 -15.95
C GLY A 144 16.90 -10.74 -14.64
N LEU A 145 16.15 -9.65 -14.71
CA LEU A 145 15.63 -8.95 -13.55
C LEU A 145 14.28 -9.58 -13.17
N VAL A 146 14.20 -10.11 -11.96
CA VAL A 146 13.01 -10.81 -11.46
C VAL A 146 12.39 -10.02 -10.33
N LEU A 147 11.11 -9.70 -10.45
CA LEU A 147 10.29 -9.11 -9.39
C LEU A 147 9.28 -10.12 -8.90
N ASP A 148 9.24 -10.30 -7.60
CA ASP A 148 8.21 -11.05 -6.92
C ASP A 148 7.33 -10.09 -6.11
N PRO A 149 6.11 -9.79 -6.58
CA PRO A 149 5.20 -8.87 -5.90
C PRO A 149 4.70 -9.42 -4.56
N ASP A 150 4.61 -10.75 -4.41
CA ASP A 150 4.08 -11.40 -3.21
C ASP A 150 5.06 -11.29 -2.04
N THR A 151 6.37 -11.35 -2.33
CA THR A 151 7.42 -11.28 -1.31
C THR A 151 8.15 -9.93 -1.30
N TYR A 152 7.76 -8.97 -2.16
CA TYR A 152 8.45 -7.68 -2.34
C TYR A 152 9.94 -7.83 -2.64
N ARG A 153 10.34 -8.94 -3.26
CA ARG A 153 11.73 -9.23 -3.60
C ARG A 153 12.04 -8.85 -5.04
N VAL A 154 13.24 -8.33 -5.19
CA VAL A 154 13.86 -8.11 -6.51
C VAL A 154 15.14 -8.92 -6.55
N THR A 155 15.32 -9.70 -7.61
CA THR A 155 16.57 -10.44 -7.83
C THR A 155 17.10 -10.17 -9.24
N ALA A 156 18.40 -10.21 -9.39
CA ALA A 156 19.09 -10.11 -10.68
C ALA A 156 20.24 -11.10 -10.68
N ASN A 157 20.32 -11.98 -11.69
CA ASN A 157 21.36 -13.00 -11.79
C ASN A 157 21.49 -13.84 -10.51
N ASP A 158 20.35 -14.25 -9.93
CA ASP A 158 20.23 -15.01 -8.67
C ASP A 158 20.72 -14.27 -7.41
N GLN A 159 20.98 -12.98 -7.51
CA GLN A 159 21.34 -12.12 -6.36
C GLN A 159 20.18 -11.25 -5.95
N THR A 160 19.88 -11.21 -4.66
CA THR A 160 18.84 -10.33 -4.11
C THR A 160 19.30 -8.87 -4.14
N ILE A 161 18.42 -8.00 -4.63
CA ILE A 161 18.61 -6.55 -4.65
C ILE A 161 17.82 -5.96 -3.49
N GLU A 162 18.50 -5.30 -2.56
CA GLU A 162 17.85 -4.55 -1.50
C GLU A 162 17.24 -3.27 -2.08
N ILE A 163 15.92 -3.16 -2.00
CA ILE A 163 15.14 -2.07 -2.56
C ILE A 163 14.13 -1.57 -1.54
N SER A 164 13.91 -0.25 -1.47
CA SER A 164 12.89 0.27 -0.58
C SER A 164 11.48 0.03 -1.13
N PRO A 165 10.44 0.03 -0.29
CA PRO A 165 9.05 -0.19 -0.75
C PRO A 165 8.61 0.77 -1.85
N THR A 166 9.02 2.04 -1.78
CA THR A 166 8.67 3.04 -2.81
C THR A 166 9.39 2.78 -4.13
N GLU A 167 10.69 2.48 -4.09
CA GLU A 167 11.44 2.10 -5.30
C GLU A 167 10.94 0.79 -5.88
N PHE A 168 10.52 -0.17 -5.03
CA PHE A 168 9.89 -1.41 -5.50
C PHE A 168 8.59 -1.11 -6.26
N LYS A 169 7.66 -0.34 -5.69
CA LYS A 169 6.42 0.07 -6.36
C LYS A 169 6.69 0.78 -7.69
N LEU A 170 7.68 1.65 -7.71
CA LEU A 170 8.07 2.38 -8.91
C LEU A 170 8.64 1.44 -9.99
N LEU A 171 9.49 0.50 -9.61
CA LEU A 171 10.06 -0.50 -10.51
C LEU A 171 8.98 -1.44 -11.04
N HIS A 172 8.09 -1.93 -10.17
CA HIS A 172 6.96 -2.77 -10.53
C HIS A 172 6.05 -2.08 -11.54
N PHE A 173 5.68 -0.81 -11.27
CA PHE A 173 4.88 -0.02 -12.19
C PHE A 173 5.55 0.11 -13.56
N PHE A 174 6.85 0.36 -13.62
CA PHE A 174 7.59 0.47 -14.86
C PHE A 174 7.65 -0.83 -15.64
N ILE A 175 7.94 -1.95 -14.98
CA ILE A 175 8.07 -3.27 -15.62
C ILE A 175 6.74 -3.75 -16.18
N THR A 176 5.64 -3.44 -15.50
CA THR A 176 4.29 -3.79 -15.95
C THR A 176 3.76 -2.89 -17.07
N HIS A 177 4.43 -1.76 -17.34
CA HIS A 177 4.06 -0.81 -18.40
C HIS A 177 5.26 -0.43 -19.28
N PRO A 178 5.92 -1.42 -19.90
CA PRO A 178 7.13 -1.16 -20.68
C PRO A 178 6.83 -0.28 -21.90
N GLU A 179 7.86 0.45 -22.35
CA GLU A 179 7.88 1.32 -23.55
C GLU A 179 6.96 2.55 -23.46
N ARG A 180 6.17 2.69 -22.41
CA ARG A 180 5.29 3.84 -22.22
C ARG A 180 5.99 4.94 -21.41
N VAL A 181 5.85 6.18 -21.88
CA VAL A 181 6.39 7.36 -21.19
C VAL A 181 5.35 7.89 -20.21
N TYR A 182 5.77 8.13 -18.99
CA TYR A 182 4.95 8.71 -17.92
C TYR A 182 5.54 10.02 -17.43
N SER A 183 4.70 11.04 -17.28
CA SER A 183 5.11 12.30 -16.66
C SER A 183 5.36 12.09 -15.16
N ARG A 184 6.03 13.06 -14.51
CA ARG A 184 6.24 13.04 -13.07
C ARG A 184 4.93 13.02 -12.30
N ALA A 185 3.95 13.83 -12.72
CA ALA A 185 2.62 13.85 -12.13
C ALA A 185 1.94 12.47 -12.22
N GLN A 186 1.98 11.83 -13.39
CA GLN A 186 1.41 10.50 -13.56
C GLN A 186 2.10 9.44 -12.70
N LEU A 187 3.44 9.45 -12.61
CA LEU A 187 4.18 8.54 -11.74
C LEU A 187 3.85 8.79 -10.27
N LEU A 188 3.71 10.05 -9.88
CA LEU A 188 3.30 10.41 -8.53
C LEU A 188 1.92 9.82 -8.21
N ASP A 189 0.94 10.03 -9.08
CA ASP A 189 -0.42 9.53 -8.92
C ASP A 189 -0.49 7.99 -8.84
N HIS A 190 0.31 7.30 -9.67
CA HIS A 190 0.29 5.83 -9.72
C HIS A 190 1.03 5.17 -8.54
N VAL A 191 2.17 5.71 -8.13
CA VAL A 191 3.05 5.08 -7.14
C VAL A 191 2.73 5.54 -5.73
N TRP A 192 2.41 6.84 -5.54
CA TRP A 192 2.10 7.42 -4.24
C TRP A 192 0.60 7.59 -4.00
N GLY A 193 -0.22 7.64 -5.05
CA GLY A 193 -1.67 7.79 -4.97
C GLY A 193 -2.15 9.22 -5.24
N GLN A 194 -3.45 9.34 -5.56
CA GLN A 194 -4.10 10.64 -5.76
C GLN A 194 -4.32 11.32 -4.41
N ASN A 195 -4.15 12.65 -4.35
CA ASN A 195 -4.26 13.52 -3.16
C ASN A 195 -3.04 13.56 -2.22
N ILE A 196 -1.86 13.23 -2.69
CA ILE A 196 -0.63 13.43 -1.92
C ILE A 196 -0.05 14.80 -2.31
N TYR A 197 0.11 15.69 -1.33
CA TYR A 197 0.81 16.97 -1.48
C TYR A 197 2.34 16.76 -1.45
N VAL A 198 2.83 15.95 -2.39
CA VAL A 198 4.26 15.74 -2.58
C VAL A 198 4.65 16.39 -3.90
N GLU A 199 5.73 17.15 -3.89
CA GLU A 199 6.22 17.80 -5.10
C GLU A 199 6.66 16.76 -6.15
N GLU A 200 6.40 17.03 -7.42
CA GLU A 200 6.82 16.18 -8.55
C GLU A 200 8.32 15.84 -8.54
N ARG A 201 9.15 16.71 -7.94
CA ARG A 201 10.59 16.48 -7.74
C ARG A 201 10.92 15.26 -6.89
N THR A 202 9.99 14.80 -6.05
CA THR A 202 10.16 13.57 -5.27
C THR A 202 10.34 12.36 -6.17
N VAL A 203 9.64 12.34 -7.31
CA VAL A 203 9.82 11.29 -8.33
C VAL A 203 11.27 11.22 -8.80
N ASP A 204 11.90 12.37 -9.08
CA ASP A 204 13.29 12.41 -9.58
C ASP A 204 14.28 11.82 -8.55
N VAL A 205 14.02 12.05 -7.25
CA VAL A 205 14.83 11.50 -6.16
C VAL A 205 14.74 9.98 -6.13
N HIS A 206 13.51 9.44 -6.22
CA HIS A 206 13.30 7.98 -6.19
C HIS A 206 13.80 7.31 -7.48
N ILE A 207 13.65 7.93 -8.64
CA ILE A 207 14.25 7.47 -9.89
C ILE A 207 15.78 7.38 -9.78
N ARG A 208 16.41 8.41 -9.19
CA ARG A 208 17.87 8.40 -8.99
C ARG A 208 18.30 7.29 -8.04
N ARG A 209 17.58 7.09 -6.94
CA ARG A 209 17.85 6.02 -5.97
C ARG A 209 17.68 4.65 -6.62
N LEU A 210 16.56 4.45 -7.31
CA LEU A 210 16.27 3.21 -8.01
C LEU A 210 17.36 2.87 -9.04
N ARG A 211 17.78 3.84 -9.87
CA ARG A 211 18.90 3.64 -10.79
C ARG A 211 20.18 3.24 -10.06
N LYS A 212 20.52 3.93 -8.97
CA LYS A 212 21.71 3.62 -8.17
C LYS A 212 21.67 2.21 -7.60
N THR A 213 20.51 1.74 -7.18
CA THR A 213 20.30 0.37 -6.67
C THR A 213 20.46 -0.67 -7.78
N LEU A 214 20.02 -0.36 -9.00
CA LEU A 214 20.06 -1.27 -10.15
C LEU A 214 21.42 -1.23 -10.92
N GLU A 215 22.20 -0.18 -10.75
CA GLU A 215 23.47 0.07 -11.46
C GLU A 215 24.50 -1.07 -11.32
N PRO A 216 24.76 -1.64 -10.12
CA PRO A 216 25.71 -2.74 -9.95
C PRO A 216 25.35 -4.00 -10.76
N PHE A 217 24.08 -4.13 -11.13
CA PHE A 217 23.53 -5.25 -11.88
C PHE A 217 23.34 -4.95 -13.37
N GLY A 218 23.57 -3.69 -13.80
CA GLY A 218 23.46 -3.25 -15.19
C GLY A 218 22.04 -2.91 -15.67
N TYR A 219 21.05 -2.85 -14.75
CA TYR A 219 19.65 -2.58 -15.07
C TYR A 219 19.22 -1.11 -14.93
N ASP A 220 20.10 -0.22 -14.49
CA ASP A 220 19.85 1.22 -14.40
C ASP A 220 19.43 1.84 -15.72
N LYS A 221 19.97 1.32 -16.83
CA LYS A 221 19.70 1.77 -18.20
C LYS A 221 18.27 1.49 -18.69
N TYR A 222 17.58 0.55 -18.06
CA TYR A 222 16.18 0.24 -18.39
C TYR A 222 15.24 1.36 -18.01
N ILE A 223 15.61 2.18 -17.02
CA ILE A 223 14.84 3.36 -16.65
C ILE A 223 15.38 4.56 -17.41
N GLN A 224 14.72 4.92 -18.49
CA GLN A 224 15.15 5.98 -19.41
C GLN A 224 14.46 7.31 -19.08
N THR A 225 15.23 8.41 -19.19
CA THR A 225 14.68 9.76 -19.12
C THR A 225 14.27 10.23 -20.50
N VAL A 226 13.00 10.58 -20.66
CA VAL A 226 12.51 11.27 -21.87
C VAL A 226 12.49 12.76 -21.57
N ARG A 227 13.44 13.51 -22.15
CA ARG A 227 13.63 14.94 -21.86
C ARG A 227 12.34 15.73 -22.01
N SER A 228 12.06 16.59 -21.07
CA SER A 228 10.87 17.44 -20.98
C SER A 228 9.52 16.71 -20.85
N VAL A 229 9.50 15.36 -20.81
CA VAL A 229 8.26 14.58 -20.70
C VAL A 229 8.23 13.81 -19.37
N GLY A 230 9.24 12.98 -19.09
CA GLY A 230 9.24 12.14 -17.89
C GLY A 230 10.15 10.93 -18.01
N TYR A 231 9.64 9.76 -17.66
CA TYR A 231 10.41 8.52 -17.58
C TYR A 231 9.68 7.36 -18.26
N ARG A 232 10.43 6.38 -18.72
CA ARG A 232 9.91 5.11 -19.21
C ARG A 232 10.83 3.96 -18.82
N PHE A 233 10.29 2.77 -18.81
CA PHE A 233 11.06 1.52 -18.76
C PHE A 233 11.18 0.95 -20.17
N SER A 234 12.39 0.61 -20.58
CA SER A 234 12.67 0.01 -21.89
C SER A 234 13.89 -0.90 -21.79
N THR A 235 13.76 -2.11 -22.32
CA THR A 235 14.89 -3.05 -22.50
C THR A 235 15.62 -2.83 -23.81
N ARG A 236 15.08 -1.96 -24.67
CA ARG A 236 15.71 -1.58 -25.95
C ARG A 236 16.74 -0.49 -25.67
N GLN A 237 17.96 -0.75 -26.08
CA GLN A 237 19.06 0.23 -26.06
C GLN A 237 18.99 1.14 -27.25
#